data_07ccd809061bcff5fa5898317e8c1e67
#
_entry.id   07ccd809061bcff5fa5898317e8c1e67
#
_cell.length_a   1.000
_cell.length_b   1.000
_cell.length_c   1.000
_cell.angle_alpha   90.00
_cell.angle_beta   90.00
_cell.angle_gamma   90.00
#
_symmetry.space_group_name_H-M   'P 1'
#
loop_
_entity.id
_entity.type
_entity.pdbx_description
1 polymer ?
#
loop_
_entity_poly.entity_id
_entity_poly.type
_entity_poly.pdbx_seq_one_letter_code
_entity_poly.pdbx_strand_id
1 'polypeptide(L)'
;SGAMPNSPIHLLILTFVTMIQDLIRFCRYLIFATIILSWVVMFTQSRSPYIEVIQELAEPLLAPFRRLLPNMGMIDLSPIIAFLALYIAEILMNEVAKILLTGL
;
A
#
# COMPACT_ATOMS: atom_id res chain seq x y z
N SER A 1 -8.98 -0.42 32.02
CA SER A 1 -10.29 -0.46 31.57
C SER A 1 -10.86 -1.84 31.85
N GLY A 2 -10.81 -2.67 32.37
CA GLY A 2 -11.51 -3.94 32.54
C GLY A 2 -11.95 -4.66 31.27
N ALA A 3 -11.67 -4.10 30.11
CA ALA A 3 -12.05 -4.75 28.87
C ALA A 3 -11.17 -5.98 28.64
N MET A 4 -11.81 -7.10 28.38
CA MET A 4 -11.08 -8.33 28.13
C MET A 4 -10.54 -8.34 26.70
N PRO A 5 -9.31 -8.86 26.48
CA PRO A 5 -8.78 -8.94 25.12
C PRO A 5 -9.66 -9.71 24.15
N ASN A 6 -10.54 -10.58 24.66
CA ASN A 6 -11.42 -11.41 23.85
C ASN A 6 -12.84 -10.88 23.80
N SER A 7 -13.08 -9.62 24.21
CA SER A 7 -14.42 -9.07 24.10
C SER A 7 -14.82 -8.93 22.63
N PRO A 8 -16.13 -9.01 22.31
CA PRO A 8 -16.56 -8.88 20.91
C PRO A 8 -16.10 -7.58 20.26
N ILE A 9 -16.08 -6.48 21.02
CA ILE A 9 -15.62 -5.18 20.48
C ILE A 9 -14.15 -5.25 20.11
N HIS A 10 -13.32 -5.82 20.97
CA HIS A 10 -11.90 -5.97 20.70
C HIS A 10 -11.66 -6.84 19.48
N LEU A 11 -12.40 -7.94 19.36
CA LEU A 11 -12.27 -8.83 18.21
C LEU A 11 -12.69 -8.15 16.92
N LEU A 12 -13.75 -7.35 16.95
CA LEU A 12 -14.18 -6.61 15.77
C LEU A 12 -13.15 -5.56 15.37
N ILE A 13 -12.63 -4.81 16.33
CA ILE A 13 -11.59 -3.80 16.06
C ILE A 13 -10.35 -4.46 15.48
N LEU A 14 -9.90 -5.55 16.10
CA LEU A 14 -8.72 -6.26 15.66
C LEU A 14 -8.89 -6.80 14.24
N THR A 15 -10.04 -7.40 13.95
CA THR A 15 -10.33 -7.94 12.63
C THR A 15 -10.34 -6.82 11.58
N PHE A 16 -11.01 -5.72 11.88
CA PHE A 16 -11.09 -4.59 10.96
C PHE A 16 -9.71 -4.00 10.67
N VAL A 17 -8.92 -3.78 11.72
CA VAL A 17 -7.57 -3.24 11.58
C VAL A 17 -6.69 -4.19 10.78
N THR A 18 -6.77 -5.49 11.06
CA THR A 18 -5.98 -6.49 10.34
C THR A 18 -6.33 -6.51 8.86
N MET A 19 -7.61 -6.40 8.53
CA MET A 19 -8.04 -6.35 7.13
C MET A 19 -7.49 -5.13 6.41
N ILE A 20 -7.52 -3.98 7.06
CA ILE A 20 -6.98 -2.75 6.48
C ILE A 20 -5.46 -2.87 6.30
N GLN A 21 -4.76 -3.40 7.29
CA GLN A 21 -3.31 -3.60 7.21
C GLN A 21 -2.94 -4.56 6.07
N ASP A 22 -3.69 -5.64 5.91
CA ASP A 22 -3.47 -6.60 4.84
C ASP A 22 -3.70 -5.95 3.47
N LEU A 23 -4.72 -5.11 3.35
CA LEU A 23 -5.00 -4.40 2.12
C LEU A 23 -3.87 -3.42 1.79
N ILE A 24 -3.40 -2.65 2.77
CA ILE A 24 -2.30 -1.71 2.59
C ILE A 24 -1.04 -2.48 2.16
N ARG A 25 -0.77 -3.61 2.80
CA ARG A 25 0.40 -4.42 2.48
C ARG A 25 0.32 -4.98 1.06
N PHE A 26 -0.85 -5.47 0.66
CA PHE A 26 -1.07 -5.95 -0.70
C PHE A 26 -0.84 -4.83 -1.72
N CYS A 27 -1.40 -3.65 -1.47
CA CYS A 27 -1.21 -2.51 -2.36
C CYS A 27 0.26 -2.12 -2.45
N ARG A 28 0.96 -2.14 -1.33
CA ARG A 28 2.39 -1.82 -1.30
C ARG A 28 3.21 -2.81 -2.12
N TYR A 29 2.92 -4.10 -1.99
CA TYR A 29 3.61 -5.12 -2.78
C TYR A 29 3.28 -5.00 -4.26
N LEU A 30 2.05 -4.65 -4.60
CA LEU A 30 1.66 -4.45 -5.99
C LEU A 30 2.44 -3.28 -6.61
N ILE A 31 2.58 -2.18 -5.87
CA ILE A 31 3.37 -1.03 -6.31
C ILE A 31 4.84 -1.41 -6.44
N PHE A 32 5.38 -2.15 -5.49
CA PHE A 32 6.76 -2.62 -5.55
C PHE A 32 7.00 -3.48 -6.79
N ALA A 33 6.07 -4.40 -7.08
CA ALA A 33 6.16 -5.22 -8.27
C ALA A 33 6.14 -4.35 -9.54
N THR A 34 5.33 -3.30 -9.56
CA THR A 34 5.29 -2.37 -10.69
C THR A 34 6.65 -1.69 -10.91
N ILE A 35 7.33 -1.29 -9.83
CA ILE A 35 8.66 -0.68 -9.92
C ILE A 35 9.64 -1.66 -10.53
N ILE A 36 9.68 -2.89 -10.02
CA ILE A 36 10.61 -3.92 -10.50
C ILE A 36 10.33 -4.25 -11.97
N LEU A 37 9.06 -4.42 -12.32
CA LEU A 37 8.69 -4.75 -13.69
C LEU A 37 8.98 -3.62 -14.67
N SER A 38 8.87 -2.37 -14.23
CA SER A 38 9.28 -1.23 -15.05
C SER A 38 10.75 -1.28 -15.40
N TRP A 39 11.58 -1.68 -14.42
CA TRP A 39 13.02 -1.85 -14.68
C TRP A 39 13.28 -3.02 -15.62
N VAL A 40 12.57 -4.13 -15.45
CA VAL A 40 12.70 -5.29 -16.33
C VAL A 40 12.37 -4.89 -17.76
N VAL A 41 11.28 -4.17 -17.98
CA VAL A 41 10.90 -3.69 -19.31
C VAL A 41 11.99 -2.77 -19.89
N MET A 42 12.53 -1.88 -19.05
CA MET A 42 13.56 -0.95 -19.49
C MET A 42 14.83 -1.68 -19.94
N PHE A 43 15.27 -2.69 -19.19
CA PHE A 43 16.52 -3.39 -19.48
C PHE A 43 16.37 -4.45 -20.57
N THR A 44 15.24 -5.12 -20.65
CA THR A 44 15.01 -6.20 -21.62
C THR A 44 14.25 -5.75 -22.85
N GLN A 45 13.58 -4.59 -22.77
CA GLN A 45 12.71 -4.06 -23.81
C GLN A 45 11.63 -5.06 -24.21
N SER A 46 11.23 -5.90 -23.26
CA SER A 46 10.24 -6.96 -23.45
C SER A 46 9.01 -6.65 -22.58
N ARG A 47 7.83 -6.72 -23.17
CA ARG A 47 6.57 -6.54 -22.45
C ARG A 47 5.74 -7.79 -22.64
N SER A 48 5.30 -8.36 -21.54
CA SER A 48 4.36 -9.48 -21.57
C SER A 48 2.99 -9.00 -21.12
N PRO A 49 1.92 -9.74 -21.47
CA PRO A 49 0.57 -9.41 -20.97
C PRO A 49 0.49 -9.41 -19.44
N TYR A 50 1.30 -10.24 -18.78
CA TYR A 50 1.31 -10.31 -17.31
C TYR A 50 1.83 -9.01 -16.69
N ILE A 51 2.86 -8.43 -17.28
CA ILE A 51 3.41 -7.14 -16.83
C ILE A 51 2.34 -6.05 -16.98
N GLU A 52 1.66 -6.02 -18.11
CA GLU A 52 0.62 -5.02 -18.35
C GLU A 52 -0.53 -5.13 -17.36
N VAL A 53 -0.96 -6.35 -17.03
CA VAL A 53 -2.01 -6.55 -16.05
C VAL A 53 -1.62 -6.00 -14.69
N ILE A 54 -0.40 -6.28 -14.24
CA ILE A 54 0.08 -5.79 -12.95
C ILE A 54 0.14 -4.27 -12.94
N GLN A 55 0.63 -3.67 -14.02
CA GLN A 55 0.70 -2.21 -14.13
C GLN A 55 -0.69 -1.57 -14.15
N GLU A 56 -1.64 -2.19 -14.82
CA GLU A 56 -3.02 -1.70 -14.84
C GLU A 56 -3.68 -1.80 -13.46
N LEU A 57 -3.41 -2.88 -12.71
CA LEU A 57 -3.93 -3.03 -11.36
C LEU A 57 -3.36 -1.98 -10.41
N ALA A 58 -2.11 -1.58 -10.60
CA ALA A 58 -1.47 -0.57 -9.78
C ALA A 58 -1.88 0.85 -10.15
N GLU A 59 -2.38 1.08 -11.35
CA GLU A 59 -2.66 2.43 -11.85
C GLU A 59 -3.60 3.24 -10.94
N PRO A 60 -4.73 2.69 -10.46
CA PRO A 60 -5.60 3.46 -9.56
C PRO A 60 -4.90 3.88 -8.28
N LEU A 61 -3.91 3.11 -7.82
CA LEU A 61 -3.14 3.44 -6.62
C LEU A 61 -2.14 4.56 -6.89
N LEU A 62 -1.62 4.64 -8.11
CA LEU A 62 -0.58 5.59 -8.48
C LEU A 62 -1.15 6.93 -8.94
N ALA A 63 -2.36 6.93 -9.50
CA ALA A 63 -2.94 8.12 -10.10
C ALA A 63 -3.01 9.33 -9.15
N PRO A 64 -3.43 9.19 -7.87
CA PRO A 64 -3.44 10.34 -6.96
C PRO A 64 -2.06 10.96 -6.77
N PHE A 65 -1.03 10.14 -6.73
CA PHE A 65 0.33 10.63 -6.52
C PHE A 65 0.88 11.32 -7.76
N ARG A 66 0.51 10.84 -8.95
CA ARG A 66 0.91 11.51 -10.19
C ARG A 66 0.34 12.90 -10.30
N ARG A 67 -0.87 13.11 -9.80
CA ARG A 67 -1.49 14.44 -9.81
C ARG A 67 -0.79 15.43 -8.90
N LEU A 68 -0.15 14.94 -7.83
CA LEU A 68 0.54 15.79 -6.88
C LEU A 68 1.97 16.12 -7.27
N LEU A 69 2.56 15.31 -8.14
CA LEU A 69 3.96 15.48 -8.52
C LEU A 69 4.07 16.32 -9.79
N PRO A 70 5.13 17.15 -9.87
CA PRO A 70 5.40 17.88 -11.13
C PRO A 70 5.85 16.90 -12.20
N ASN A 71 5.73 17.34 -13.44
CA ASN A 71 6.25 16.57 -14.56
C ASN A 71 7.78 16.56 -14.52
N MET A 72 8.35 15.38 -14.32
CA MET A 72 9.80 15.20 -14.18
C MET A 72 10.41 14.55 -15.43
N GLY A 73 9.73 14.67 -16.56
CA GLY A 73 10.23 14.12 -17.82
C GLY A 73 10.04 12.63 -17.88
N MET A 74 11.11 11.90 -18.17
CA MET A 74 11.05 10.45 -18.34
C MET A 74 11.03 9.69 -17.02
N ILE A 75 11.29 10.36 -15.91
CA ILE A 75 11.37 9.71 -14.60
C ILE A 75 10.03 9.85 -13.91
N ASP A 76 9.38 8.71 -13.64
CA ASP A 76 8.15 8.66 -12.88
C ASP A 76 8.46 8.24 -11.45
N LEU A 77 8.35 9.18 -10.52
CA LEU A 77 8.59 8.93 -9.10
C LEU A 77 7.33 8.53 -8.35
N SER A 78 6.18 8.51 -9.03
CA SER A 78 4.91 8.18 -8.38
C SER A 78 4.92 6.83 -7.68
N PRO A 79 5.47 5.75 -8.27
CA PRO A 79 5.50 4.46 -7.56
C PRO A 79 6.29 4.51 -6.25
N ILE A 80 7.41 5.22 -6.24
CA ILE A 80 8.26 5.33 -5.05
C ILE A 80 7.53 6.12 -3.96
N ILE A 81 6.93 7.25 -4.33
CA ILE A 81 6.18 8.07 -3.38
C ILE A 81 4.96 7.32 -2.85
N ALA A 82 4.24 6.62 -3.72
CA ALA A 82 3.09 5.81 -3.30
C ALA A 82 3.50 4.69 -2.36
N PHE A 83 4.61 4.00 -2.65
CA PHE A 83 5.14 2.96 -1.78
C PHE A 83 5.45 3.51 -0.39
N LEU A 84 6.13 4.65 -0.33
CA LEU A 84 6.48 5.28 0.95
C LEU A 84 5.24 5.75 1.70
N ALA A 85 4.26 6.31 1.00
CA ALA A 85 3.03 6.75 1.63
C ALA A 85 2.26 5.59 2.25
N LEU A 86 2.19 4.45 1.55
CA LEU A 86 1.53 3.26 2.07
C LEU A 86 2.32 2.64 3.22
N TYR A 87 3.64 2.71 3.18
CA TYR A 87 4.48 2.24 4.28
C TYR A 87 4.21 3.07 5.54
N ILE A 88 4.16 4.38 5.40
CA ILE A 88 3.84 5.28 6.51
C ILE A 88 2.42 5.01 7.03
N ALA A 89 1.46 4.80 6.13
CA ALA A 89 0.08 4.49 6.51
C ALA A 89 0.02 3.19 7.33
N GLU A 90 0.82 2.19 6.97
CA GLU A 90 0.88 0.94 7.72
C GLU A 90 1.41 1.17 9.14
N ILE A 91 2.47 1.98 9.28
CA ILE A 91 3.03 2.32 10.58
C ILE A 91 1.99 3.05 11.43
N LEU A 92 1.31 4.05 10.85
CA LEU A 92 0.28 4.80 11.56
C LEU A 92 -0.89 3.90 11.97
N MET A 93 -1.27 2.96 11.12
CA MET A 93 -2.35 2.03 11.45
C MET A 93 -1.96 1.12 12.61
N ASN A 94 -0.71 0.69 12.70
CA ASN A 94 -0.22 -0.07 13.84
C ASN A 94 -0.34 0.72 15.14
N GLU A 95 0.03 2.00 15.12
CA GLU A 95 -0.06 2.86 16.30
C GLU A 95 -1.51 3.12 16.69
N VAL A 96 -2.39 3.36 15.72
CA VAL A 96 -3.81 3.53 15.97
C VAL A 96 -4.40 2.28 16.60
N ALA A 97 -4.03 1.10 16.09
CA ALA A 97 -4.50 -0.17 16.63
C ALA A 97 -4.08 -0.34 18.09
N LYS A 98 -2.83 -0.03 18.43
CA LYS A 98 -2.35 -0.10 19.81
C LYS A 98 -3.16 0.81 20.73
N ILE A 99 -3.40 2.05 20.29
CA ILE A 99 -4.16 3.01 21.07
C ILE A 99 -5.59 2.53 21.28
N LEU A 100 -6.24 2.05 20.23
CA LEU A 100 -7.63 1.59 20.32
C LEU A 100 -7.76 0.37 21.21
N LEU A 101 -6.83 -0.57 21.13
CA LEU A 101 -6.90 -1.82 21.89
C LEU A 101 -6.52 -1.62 23.35
N THR A 102 -5.61 -0.69 23.65
CA THR A 102 -5.20 -0.42 25.03
C THR A 102 -6.06 0.62 25.71
N GLY A 103 -6.67 1.52 24.93
CA GLY A 103 -7.54 2.57 25.47
C GLY A 103 -8.97 2.13 25.74
N LEU A 104 -9.34 0.96 25.27
CA LEU A 104 -10.68 0.41 25.49
C LEU A 104 -10.65 -0.60 26.61
#